data_8474187a43bc465f929ec62a4f748beb
#
_entry.id   8474187a43bc465f929ec62a4f748beb
#
_cell.length_a   1.000
_cell.length_b   1.000
_cell.length_c   1.000
_cell.angle_alpha   90.00
_cell.angle_beta   90.00
_cell.angle_gamma   90.00
#
_symmetry.space_group_name_H-M   'P 1'
#
loop_
_entity.id
_entity.type
_entity.pdbx_description
1 polymer ?
#
loop_
_entity_poly.entity_id
_entity_poly.type
_entity_poly.pdbx_seq_one_letter_code
_entity_poly.pdbx_strand_id
1 'polypeptide(L)'
;MNKHLEQFKADTPINQSRAAMSQECLQAAPGRVGKWNLTLPTGAGKTLSSLRFALEHARRHHLSRIIYIIPYTSILDQTANAIRKVLGNEYKDCILEHHSNLVKETLNKEGEMEPWSPERKTWYMEATQTWNVPIVLTTSVQYLNALYASGKQYVRRMHSLANAVVIFDEVQAIPPTSLRLFEHSLDFLAGICHSSTIRCTATPPETATEDGTHAHLIETPIIPDSQAYFDQFSQFRQCEVVCERKPSNYWTVEKMRDFIMEQASSKGPTLVIVNTKNWPPNWPAPAGT
;
A
#
# COMPACT_ATOMS: atom_id res chain seq x y z
N MET A 1 -1.11 -18.66 7.39
CA MET A 1 -2.07 -17.71 6.82
C MET A 1 -3.48 -18.27 6.78
N ASN A 2 -3.77 -19.42 6.16
CA ASN A 2 -5.14 -19.98 6.09
C ASN A 2 -5.79 -20.14 7.49
N LYS A 3 -5.08 -20.69 8.48
CA LYS A 3 -5.59 -20.82 9.85
C LYS A 3 -5.98 -19.49 10.50
N HIS A 4 -5.32 -18.38 10.14
CA HIS A 4 -5.64 -17.07 10.70
C HIS A 4 -6.83 -16.42 9.98
N LEU A 5 -6.97 -16.65 8.68
CA LEU A 5 -8.14 -16.19 7.91
C LEU A 5 -9.43 -16.92 8.31
N GLU A 6 -9.33 -18.19 8.73
CA GLU A 6 -10.45 -18.96 9.26
C GLU A 6 -10.95 -18.44 10.62
N GLN A 7 -10.10 -17.70 11.37
CA GLN A 7 -10.49 -17.04 12.62
C GLN A 7 -11.31 -15.77 12.42
N PHE A 8 -11.27 -15.15 11.23
CA PHE A 8 -12.18 -14.06 10.89
C PHE A 8 -13.55 -14.65 10.59
N LYS A 9 -14.38 -14.76 11.64
CA LYS A 9 -15.78 -15.17 11.48
C LYS A 9 -16.42 -14.25 10.46
N ALA A 10 -16.97 -14.83 9.40
CA ALA A 10 -17.73 -14.12 8.38
C ALA A 10 -19.13 -13.72 8.92
N ASP A 11 -19.16 -13.19 10.14
CA ASP A 11 -20.38 -12.91 10.89
C ASP A 11 -21.12 -11.66 10.39
N THR A 12 -20.46 -10.85 9.58
CA THR A 12 -21.03 -9.64 9.00
C THR A 12 -20.97 -9.65 7.48
N PRO A 13 -21.91 -9.02 6.76
CA PRO A 13 -21.88 -8.94 5.31
C PRO A 13 -20.56 -8.39 4.76
N ILE A 14 -19.96 -7.41 5.44
CA ILE A 14 -18.66 -6.85 5.05
C ILE A 14 -17.51 -7.86 5.18
N ASN A 15 -17.53 -8.70 6.21
CA ASN A 15 -16.51 -9.75 6.39
C ASN A 15 -16.70 -10.91 5.41
N GLN A 16 -17.95 -11.21 5.02
CA GLN A 16 -18.24 -12.17 3.96
C GLN A 16 -17.69 -11.69 2.64
N SER A 17 -17.90 -10.42 2.27
CA SER A 17 -17.34 -9.83 1.05
C SER A 17 -15.81 -9.83 1.08
N ARG A 18 -15.17 -9.52 2.22
CA ARG A 18 -13.71 -9.61 2.39
C ARG A 18 -13.18 -11.03 2.20
N ALA A 19 -13.89 -12.02 2.72
CA ALA A 19 -13.52 -13.43 2.56
C ALA A 19 -13.64 -13.88 1.10
N ALA A 20 -14.71 -13.47 0.41
CA ALA A 20 -14.91 -13.76 -1.01
C ALA A 20 -13.79 -13.15 -1.87
N MET A 21 -13.49 -11.86 -1.72
CA MET A 21 -12.37 -11.20 -2.42
C MET A 21 -11.03 -11.87 -2.16
N SER A 22 -10.75 -12.23 -0.91
CA SER A 22 -9.53 -12.96 -0.55
C SER A 22 -9.47 -14.35 -1.21
N GLN A 23 -10.60 -15.02 -1.38
CA GLN A 23 -10.69 -16.32 -2.06
C GLN A 23 -10.48 -16.18 -3.57
N GLU A 24 -11.03 -15.16 -4.21
CA GLU A 24 -10.78 -14.88 -5.62
C GLU A 24 -9.31 -14.57 -5.89
N CYS A 25 -8.67 -13.79 -5.01
CA CYS A 25 -7.23 -13.55 -5.08
C CYS A 25 -6.42 -14.85 -5.01
N LEU A 26 -6.81 -15.80 -4.15
CA LEU A 26 -6.17 -17.11 -4.10
C LEU A 26 -6.38 -17.92 -5.39
N GLN A 27 -7.59 -17.86 -5.96
CA GLN A 27 -7.93 -18.59 -7.19
C GLN A 27 -7.21 -18.04 -8.42
N ALA A 28 -6.91 -16.74 -8.47
CA ALA A 28 -6.15 -16.11 -9.53
C ALA A 28 -4.64 -16.41 -9.47
N ALA A 29 -4.12 -16.80 -8.31
CA ALA A 29 -2.68 -17.00 -8.09
C ALA A 29 -2.00 -18.05 -8.99
N PRO A 30 -2.66 -19.10 -9.54
CA PRO A 30 -2.05 -19.99 -10.54
C PRO A 30 -1.77 -19.37 -11.90
N GLY A 31 -2.29 -18.17 -12.17
CA GLY A 31 -2.05 -17.46 -13.44
C GLY A 31 -0.56 -17.18 -13.69
N ARG A 32 -0.21 -16.84 -14.92
CA ARG A 32 1.19 -16.68 -15.36
C ARG A 32 1.92 -15.55 -14.66
N VAL A 33 3.23 -15.64 -14.58
CA VAL A 33 4.11 -14.53 -14.17
C VAL A 33 3.92 -13.35 -15.14
N GLY A 34 3.76 -12.14 -14.60
CA GLY A 34 3.51 -10.94 -15.41
C GLY A 34 2.93 -9.78 -14.60
N LYS A 35 2.24 -8.87 -15.30
CA LYS A 35 1.60 -7.70 -14.71
C LYS A 35 0.17 -8.02 -14.27
N TRP A 36 -0.15 -7.62 -13.06
CA TRP A 36 -1.44 -7.81 -12.42
C TRP A 36 -1.98 -6.51 -11.84
N ASN A 37 -3.29 -6.37 -11.78
CA ASN A 37 -3.92 -5.31 -11.02
C ASN A 37 -4.93 -5.86 -10.00
N LEU A 38 -5.04 -5.19 -8.87
CA LEU A 38 -6.01 -5.46 -7.81
C LEU A 38 -6.73 -4.17 -7.45
N THR A 39 -7.91 -4.00 -8.01
CA THR A 39 -8.76 -2.84 -7.76
C THR A 39 -9.87 -3.23 -6.80
N LEU A 40 -9.84 -2.71 -5.58
CA LEU A 40 -10.80 -3.02 -4.52
C LEU A 40 -11.14 -1.76 -3.71
N PRO A 41 -12.38 -1.65 -3.19
CA PRO A 41 -12.77 -0.50 -2.37
C PRO A 41 -11.91 -0.34 -1.12
N THR A 42 -11.86 0.88 -0.60
CA THR A 42 -11.20 1.16 0.69
C THR A 42 -11.86 0.33 1.80
N GLY A 43 -11.05 -0.25 2.69
CA GLY A 43 -11.54 -1.11 3.76
C GLY A 43 -11.87 -2.55 3.35
N ALA A 44 -11.71 -2.92 2.07
CA ALA A 44 -11.96 -4.28 1.58
C ALA A 44 -10.90 -5.32 1.99
N GLY A 45 -9.84 -4.92 2.67
CA GLY A 45 -8.77 -5.83 3.08
C GLY A 45 -7.73 -6.11 1.97
N LYS A 46 -7.48 -5.12 1.10
CA LYS A 46 -6.51 -5.21 -0.01
C LYS A 46 -5.17 -5.81 0.39
N THR A 47 -4.59 -5.36 1.49
CA THR A 47 -3.28 -5.81 1.98
C THR A 47 -3.23 -7.33 2.21
N LEU A 48 -4.24 -7.89 2.87
CA LEU A 48 -4.27 -9.32 3.16
C LEU A 48 -4.64 -10.16 1.93
N SER A 49 -5.50 -9.63 1.07
CA SER A 49 -5.88 -10.29 -0.18
C SER A 49 -4.71 -10.33 -1.17
N SER A 50 -3.98 -9.23 -1.32
CA SER A 50 -2.76 -9.19 -2.15
C SER A 50 -1.65 -10.08 -1.58
N LEU A 51 -1.48 -10.13 -0.25
CA LEU A 51 -0.53 -11.05 0.39
C LEU A 51 -0.89 -12.51 0.11
N ARG A 52 -2.17 -12.86 0.21
CA ARG A 52 -2.63 -14.23 -0.07
C ARG A 52 -2.36 -14.65 -1.51
N PHE A 53 -2.68 -13.77 -2.48
CA PHE A 53 -2.30 -13.96 -3.87
C PHE A 53 -0.79 -14.15 -4.00
N ALA A 54 0.01 -13.22 -3.47
CA ALA A 54 1.45 -13.19 -3.63
C ALA A 54 2.15 -14.43 -3.06
N LEU A 55 1.73 -14.90 -1.88
CA LEU A 55 2.29 -16.11 -1.26
C LEU A 55 2.02 -17.37 -2.10
N GLU A 56 0.79 -17.54 -2.58
CA GLU A 56 0.44 -18.70 -3.41
C GLU A 56 1.08 -18.61 -4.80
N HIS A 57 1.09 -17.40 -5.39
CA HIS A 57 1.71 -17.15 -6.68
C HIS A 57 3.23 -17.41 -6.63
N ALA A 58 3.91 -16.87 -5.60
CA ALA A 58 5.33 -17.13 -5.39
C ALA A 58 5.63 -18.62 -5.22
N ARG A 59 4.81 -19.32 -4.43
CA ARG A 59 4.95 -20.77 -4.22
C ARG A 59 4.83 -21.56 -5.52
N ARG A 60 3.86 -21.22 -6.37
CA ARG A 60 3.58 -21.93 -7.63
C ARG A 60 4.63 -21.69 -8.70
N HIS A 61 5.13 -20.47 -8.77
CA HIS A 61 6.08 -20.06 -9.79
C HIS A 61 7.54 -20.04 -9.29
N HIS A 62 7.80 -20.54 -8.08
CA HIS A 62 9.13 -20.57 -7.45
C HIS A 62 9.78 -19.20 -7.38
N LEU A 63 8.98 -18.14 -7.16
CA LEU A 63 9.52 -16.80 -6.97
C LEU A 63 10.11 -16.66 -5.56
N SER A 64 11.23 -15.97 -5.48
CA SER A 64 12.08 -16.00 -4.28
C SER A 64 11.58 -15.14 -3.13
N ARG A 65 10.82 -14.09 -3.40
CA ARG A 65 10.39 -13.12 -2.38
C ARG A 65 9.18 -12.31 -2.76
N ILE A 66 8.64 -11.61 -1.75
CA ILE A 66 7.54 -10.66 -1.89
C ILE A 66 8.03 -9.29 -1.45
N ILE A 67 7.85 -8.27 -2.28
CA ILE A 67 8.27 -6.90 -1.99
C ILE A 67 7.06 -5.98 -2.05
N TYR A 68 6.72 -5.35 -0.91
CA TYR A 68 5.68 -4.33 -0.83
C TYR A 68 6.28 -2.94 -0.99
N ILE A 69 5.77 -2.19 -1.94
CA ILE A 69 6.13 -0.79 -2.20
C ILE A 69 4.96 0.08 -1.74
N ILE A 70 5.20 0.89 -0.71
CA ILE A 70 4.17 1.68 -0.03
C ILE A 70 4.58 3.16 -0.06
N PRO A 71 3.68 4.10 -0.42
CA PRO A 71 4.07 5.50 -0.60
C PRO A 71 4.41 6.22 0.70
N TYR A 72 3.81 5.82 1.83
CA TYR A 72 3.92 6.53 3.10
C TYR A 72 4.43 5.62 4.21
N THR A 73 5.39 6.11 5.01
CA THR A 73 6.01 5.34 6.11
C THR A 73 5.00 4.94 7.19
N SER A 74 4.03 5.79 7.52
CA SER A 74 2.98 5.48 8.50
C SER A 74 2.09 4.30 8.08
N ILE A 75 1.80 4.17 6.78
CA ILE A 75 1.05 3.04 6.23
C ILE A 75 1.92 1.79 6.20
N LEU A 76 3.23 1.95 5.95
CA LEU A 76 4.18 0.85 5.94
C LEU A 76 4.23 0.13 7.28
N ASP A 77 4.34 0.87 8.40
CA ASP A 77 4.35 0.29 9.75
C ASP A 77 3.04 -0.46 10.04
N GLN A 78 1.89 0.11 9.64
CA GLN A 78 0.58 -0.54 9.81
C GLN A 78 0.49 -1.84 8.99
N THR A 79 0.97 -1.81 7.74
CA THR A 79 1.00 -2.97 6.84
C THR A 79 1.92 -4.06 7.37
N ALA A 80 3.12 -3.69 7.85
CA ALA A 80 4.06 -4.63 8.46
C ALA A 80 3.45 -5.33 9.69
N ASN A 81 2.79 -4.58 10.55
CA ASN A 81 2.11 -5.12 11.73
C ASN A 81 0.96 -6.06 11.34
N ALA A 82 0.17 -5.72 10.33
CA ALA A 82 -0.89 -6.59 9.82
C ALA A 82 -0.33 -7.91 9.25
N ILE A 83 0.76 -7.84 8.49
CA ILE A 83 1.43 -9.02 7.93
C ILE A 83 2.02 -9.90 9.05
N ARG A 84 2.72 -9.32 10.03
CA ARG A 84 3.26 -10.06 11.19
C ARG A 84 2.17 -10.77 11.97
N LYS A 85 1.06 -10.08 12.22
CA LYS A 85 -0.08 -10.67 12.94
C LYS A 85 -0.65 -11.90 12.22
N VAL A 86 -0.67 -11.89 10.89
CA VAL A 86 -1.21 -12.98 10.08
C VAL A 86 -0.22 -14.13 9.92
N LEU A 87 1.06 -13.84 9.77
CA LEU A 87 2.08 -14.86 9.59
C LEU A 87 2.49 -15.53 10.92
N GLY A 88 2.42 -14.79 12.02
CA GLY A 88 2.83 -15.26 13.35
C GLY A 88 4.27 -14.88 13.70
N ASN A 89 4.58 -14.95 14.99
CA ASN A 89 5.88 -14.54 15.54
C ASN A 89 7.06 -15.38 15.04
N GLU A 90 6.83 -16.60 14.61
CA GLU A 90 7.83 -17.51 14.05
C GLU A 90 8.45 -16.96 12.74
N TYR A 91 7.74 -16.09 12.02
CA TYR A 91 8.20 -15.48 10.76
C TYR A 91 8.66 -14.03 10.91
N LYS A 92 8.85 -13.52 12.13
CA LYS A 92 9.24 -12.11 12.34
C LYS A 92 10.55 -11.72 11.64
N ASP A 93 11.51 -12.65 11.60
CA ASP A 93 12.83 -12.43 10.98
C ASP A 93 12.80 -12.62 9.44
N CYS A 94 11.67 -13.09 8.89
CA CYS A 94 11.42 -13.14 7.45
C CYS A 94 10.91 -11.81 6.88
N ILE A 95 10.65 -10.80 7.72
CA ILE A 95 10.03 -9.53 7.34
C ILE A 95 11.00 -8.39 7.61
N LEU A 96 11.40 -7.70 6.54
CA LEU A 96 12.23 -6.49 6.59
C LEU A 96 11.37 -5.25 6.35
N GLU A 97 11.42 -4.29 7.24
CA GLU A 97 10.94 -2.92 7.00
C GLU A 97 12.14 -2.04 6.65
N HIS A 98 12.07 -1.37 5.50
CA HIS A 98 13.15 -0.52 5.03
C HIS A 98 12.64 0.86 4.63
N HIS A 99 12.73 1.82 5.55
CA HIS A 99 12.42 3.23 5.34
C HIS A 99 13.29 4.13 6.24
N SER A 100 13.25 5.45 6.00
CA SER A 100 14.13 6.42 6.66
C SER A 100 13.82 6.62 8.15
N ASN A 101 12.59 6.33 8.57
CA ASN A 101 12.07 6.67 9.90
C ASN A 101 12.04 5.47 10.87
N LEU A 102 12.67 4.36 10.51
CA LEU A 102 12.66 3.19 11.39
C LEU A 102 13.42 3.48 12.68
N VAL A 103 12.70 3.41 13.80
CA VAL A 103 13.30 3.50 15.15
C VAL A 103 14.02 2.17 15.41
N LYS A 104 15.33 2.26 15.70
CA LYS A 104 16.20 1.10 15.98
C LYS A 104 16.09 0.65 17.43
N GLU A 105 14.86 0.53 17.90
CA GLU A 105 14.51 0.14 19.25
C GLU A 105 13.37 -0.89 19.21
N THR A 106 13.30 -1.73 20.20
CA THR A 106 12.22 -2.69 20.37
C THR A 106 11.62 -2.56 21.76
N LEU A 107 10.35 -2.85 21.91
CA LEU A 107 9.74 -2.98 23.24
C LEU A 107 10.24 -4.28 23.89
N ASN A 108 10.76 -4.16 25.12
CA ASN A 108 11.08 -5.33 25.96
C ASN A 108 9.80 -5.97 26.53
N LYS A 109 9.96 -7.01 27.36
CA LYS A 109 8.82 -7.70 27.97
C LYS A 109 8.02 -6.84 28.96
N GLU A 110 8.65 -5.81 29.48
CA GLU A 110 8.04 -4.84 30.40
C GLU A 110 7.41 -3.64 29.67
N GLY A 111 7.53 -3.57 28.32
CA GLY A 111 6.97 -2.50 27.51
C GLY A 111 7.85 -1.25 27.43
N GLU A 112 9.11 -1.35 27.81
CA GLU A 112 10.09 -0.28 27.70
C GLU A 112 10.84 -0.34 26.36
N MET A 113 11.28 0.81 25.85
CA MET A 113 12.05 0.91 24.60
C MET A 113 13.50 0.52 24.83
N GLU A 114 13.93 -0.57 24.21
CA GLU A 114 15.32 -1.01 24.25
C GLU A 114 16.00 -0.88 22.87
N PRO A 115 17.27 -0.45 22.82
CA PRO A 115 18.06 -0.46 21.60
C PRO A 115 18.18 -1.89 21.03
N TRP A 116 18.19 -2.01 19.72
CA TRP A 116 18.44 -3.31 19.09
C TRP A 116 19.77 -3.92 19.51
N SER A 117 19.80 -5.23 19.69
CA SER A 117 21.04 -5.97 19.90
C SER A 117 22.02 -5.76 18.75
N PRO A 118 23.33 -5.95 18.98
CA PRO A 118 24.35 -5.83 17.92
C PRO A 118 24.07 -6.77 16.72
N GLU A 119 23.61 -7.99 16.99
CA GLU A 119 23.28 -9.00 15.97
C GLU A 119 22.09 -8.52 15.11
N ARG A 120 21.04 -7.97 15.74
CA ARG A 120 19.88 -7.42 15.05
C ARG A 120 20.24 -6.19 14.20
N LYS A 121 21.13 -5.33 14.70
CA LYS A 121 21.65 -4.19 13.93
C LYS A 121 22.43 -4.67 12.70
N THR A 122 23.30 -5.65 12.88
CA THR A 122 24.09 -6.23 11.78
C THR A 122 23.18 -6.86 10.73
N TRP A 123 22.24 -7.73 11.14
CA TRP A 123 21.26 -8.32 10.25
C TRP A 123 20.48 -7.25 9.47
N TYR A 124 19.99 -6.22 10.16
CA TYR A 124 19.22 -5.15 9.52
C TYR A 124 20.06 -4.38 8.50
N MET A 125 21.31 -4.07 8.82
CA MET A 125 22.22 -3.40 7.88
C MET A 125 22.47 -4.22 6.62
N GLU A 126 22.71 -5.51 6.75
CA GLU A 126 22.90 -6.42 5.63
C GLU A 126 21.62 -6.59 4.81
N ALA A 127 20.50 -6.83 5.47
CA ALA A 127 19.20 -7.00 4.84
C ALA A 127 18.76 -5.75 4.06
N THR A 128 18.99 -4.56 4.59
CA THR A 128 18.64 -3.29 3.90
C THR A 128 19.54 -2.97 2.72
N GLN A 129 20.78 -3.48 2.72
CA GLN A 129 21.69 -3.31 1.57
C GLN A 129 21.30 -4.17 0.37
N THR A 130 20.74 -5.34 0.62
CA THR A 130 20.55 -6.36 -0.43
C THR A 130 19.08 -6.71 -0.67
N TRP A 131 18.17 -6.47 0.30
CA TRP A 131 16.79 -6.99 0.31
C TRP A 131 16.70 -8.52 0.17
N ASN A 132 17.73 -9.22 0.57
CA ASN A 132 17.75 -10.69 0.52
C ASN A 132 17.00 -11.31 1.71
N VAL A 133 15.72 -10.98 1.79
CA VAL A 133 14.77 -11.42 2.85
C VAL A 133 13.48 -11.85 2.16
N PRO A 134 12.75 -12.86 2.67
CA PRO A 134 11.54 -13.37 2.04
C PRO A 134 10.44 -12.33 1.81
N ILE A 135 10.25 -11.40 2.76
CA ILE A 135 9.25 -10.33 2.65
C ILE A 135 9.93 -9.00 2.96
N VAL A 136 9.85 -8.07 2.04
CA VAL A 136 10.40 -6.71 2.19
C VAL A 136 9.26 -5.70 2.08
N LEU A 137 9.16 -4.79 3.04
CA LEU A 137 8.29 -3.62 2.96
C LEU A 137 9.17 -2.39 2.83
N THR A 138 8.92 -1.59 1.82
CA THR A 138 9.74 -0.41 1.54
C THR A 138 8.93 0.70 0.89
N THR A 139 9.54 1.87 0.71
CA THR A 139 8.88 3.03 0.12
C THR A 139 9.11 3.10 -1.40
N SER A 140 8.22 3.82 -2.11
CA SER A 140 8.36 4.10 -3.54
C SER A 140 9.70 4.78 -3.86
N VAL A 141 10.21 5.62 -2.95
CA VAL A 141 11.52 6.27 -3.09
C VAL A 141 12.65 5.25 -3.09
N GLN A 142 12.64 4.29 -2.15
CA GLN A 142 13.67 3.25 -2.07
C GLN A 142 13.64 2.31 -3.28
N TYR A 143 12.43 2.02 -3.79
CA TYR A 143 12.23 1.24 -5.01
C TYR A 143 12.81 1.94 -6.24
N LEU A 144 12.43 3.19 -6.47
CA LEU A 144 12.96 3.95 -7.61
C LEU A 144 14.47 4.15 -7.50
N ASN A 145 15.00 4.36 -6.30
CA ASN A 145 16.43 4.43 -6.07
C ASN A 145 17.15 3.11 -6.41
N ALA A 146 16.55 1.96 -6.12
CA ALA A 146 17.14 0.66 -6.46
C ALA A 146 17.28 0.45 -7.97
N LEU A 147 16.41 1.07 -8.78
CA LEU A 147 16.43 0.95 -10.25
C LEU A 147 17.20 2.07 -10.95
N TYR A 148 17.11 3.30 -10.46
CA TYR A 148 17.51 4.49 -11.21
C TYR A 148 18.58 5.33 -10.53
N ALA A 149 18.86 5.13 -9.24
CA ALA A 149 19.88 5.92 -8.57
C ALA A 149 21.29 5.36 -8.83
N SER A 150 22.27 6.27 -8.92
CA SER A 150 23.68 5.92 -8.97
C SER A 150 24.20 5.58 -7.56
N GLY A 151 24.98 4.52 -7.45
CA GLY A 151 25.65 4.15 -6.20
C GLY A 151 25.54 2.66 -5.86
N LYS A 152 26.63 2.10 -5.33
CA LYS A 152 26.76 0.66 -5.04
C LYS A 152 25.65 0.13 -4.11
N GLN A 153 25.19 0.94 -3.17
CA GLN A 153 24.15 0.57 -2.22
C GLN A 153 22.76 0.36 -2.87
N TYR A 154 22.47 1.04 -3.98
CA TYR A 154 21.19 0.93 -4.66
C TYR A 154 21.20 -0.27 -5.63
N VAL A 155 22.29 -0.42 -6.40
CA VAL A 155 22.47 -1.52 -7.36
C VAL A 155 22.39 -2.89 -6.69
N ARG A 156 22.88 -3.02 -5.45
CA ARG A 156 22.80 -4.27 -4.68
C ARG A 156 21.36 -4.73 -4.41
N ARG A 157 20.38 -3.83 -4.41
CA ARG A 157 18.96 -4.17 -4.19
C ARG A 157 18.26 -4.60 -5.47
N MET A 158 18.77 -4.16 -6.63
CA MET A 158 18.15 -4.41 -7.92
C MET A 158 17.99 -5.91 -8.21
N HIS A 159 19.00 -6.74 -7.88
CA HIS A 159 18.91 -8.18 -8.08
C HIS A 159 17.76 -8.83 -7.30
N SER A 160 17.37 -8.25 -6.17
CA SER A 160 16.26 -8.75 -5.34
C SER A 160 14.88 -8.45 -5.93
N LEU A 161 14.81 -7.55 -6.90
CA LEU A 161 13.59 -7.30 -7.67
C LEU A 161 13.35 -8.36 -8.75
N ALA A 162 14.37 -9.16 -9.11
CA ALA A 162 14.24 -10.27 -10.03
C ALA A 162 13.68 -11.51 -9.33
N ASN A 163 12.91 -12.31 -10.06
CA ASN A 163 12.28 -13.53 -9.57
C ASN A 163 11.48 -13.28 -8.27
N ALA A 164 10.66 -12.23 -8.26
CA ALA A 164 9.93 -11.75 -7.10
C ALA A 164 8.46 -11.45 -7.42
N VAL A 165 7.63 -11.34 -6.38
CA VAL A 165 6.31 -10.70 -6.47
C VAL A 165 6.45 -9.30 -5.90
N VAL A 166 6.25 -8.28 -6.72
CA VAL A 166 6.37 -6.86 -6.32
C VAL A 166 5.00 -6.22 -6.28
N ILE A 167 4.56 -5.83 -5.10
CA ILE A 167 3.23 -5.27 -4.86
C ILE A 167 3.37 -3.77 -4.63
N PHE A 168 2.69 -3.00 -5.44
CA PHE A 168 2.61 -1.55 -5.34
C PHE A 168 1.27 -1.17 -4.73
N ASP A 169 1.28 -0.74 -3.47
CA ASP A 169 0.07 -0.29 -2.78
C ASP A 169 -0.14 1.21 -2.98
N GLU A 170 -1.40 1.63 -3.08
CA GLU A 170 -1.81 3.02 -3.28
C GLU A 170 -1.08 3.71 -4.47
N VAL A 171 -1.07 3.05 -5.63
CA VAL A 171 -0.34 3.51 -6.85
C VAL A 171 -0.70 4.94 -7.27
N GLN A 172 -1.92 5.40 -6.96
CA GLN A 172 -2.36 6.78 -7.24
C GLN A 172 -1.54 7.86 -6.48
N ALA A 173 -0.75 7.47 -5.49
CA ALA A 173 0.16 8.38 -4.78
C ALA A 173 1.50 8.62 -5.52
N ILE A 174 1.76 7.93 -6.62
CA ILE A 174 2.97 8.14 -7.44
C ILE A 174 2.86 9.49 -8.15
N PRO A 175 3.87 10.38 -8.01
CA PRO A 175 3.84 11.67 -8.66
C PRO A 175 3.75 11.52 -10.20
N PRO A 176 2.95 12.36 -10.89
CA PRO A 176 2.81 12.31 -12.35
C PRO A 176 4.15 12.39 -13.10
N THR A 177 5.11 13.15 -12.56
CA THR A 177 6.48 13.27 -13.12
C THR A 177 7.27 11.96 -13.11
N SER A 178 6.94 11.02 -12.24
CA SER A 178 7.61 9.73 -12.10
C SER A 178 6.81 8.57 -12.72
N LEU A 179 5.57 8.83 -13.17
CA LEU A 179 4.66 7.79 -13.64
C LEU A 179 5.24 7.01 -14.83
N ARG A 180 5.84 7.71 -15.80
CA ARG A 180 6.45 7.08 -16.97
C ARG A 180 7.59 6.14 -16.60
N LEU A 181 8.49 6.56 -15.70
CA LEU A 181 9.58 5.71 -15.20
C LEU A 181 9.03 4.52 -14.44
N PHE A 182 7.98 4.73 -13.67
CA PHE A 182 7.30 3.68 -12.95
C PHE A 182 6.72 2.62 -13.91
N GLU A 183 5.96 3.01 -14.93
CA GLU A 183 5.38 2.08 -15.92
C GLU A 183 6.47 1.27 -16.64
N HIS A 184 7.55 1.92 -17.11
CA HIS A 184 8.69 1.21 -17.70
C HIS A 184 9.33 0.21 -16.72
N SER A 185 9.37 0.53 -15.43
CA SER A 185 9.89 -0.39 -14.43
C SER A 185 9.02 -1.65 -14.28
N LEU A 186 7.70 -1.52 -14.37
CA LEU A 186 6.80 -2.68 -14.33
C LEU A 186 7.01 -3.60 -15.53
N ASP A 187 7.15 -3.03 -16.72
CA ASP A 187 7.42 -3.79 -17.94
C ASP A 187 8.79 -4.50 -17.89
N PHE A 188 9.81 -3.82 -17.36
CA PHE A 188 11.13 -4.40 -17.15
C PHE A 188 11.09 -5.57 -16.15
N LEU A 189 10.42 -5.40 -15.02
CA LEU A 189 10.31 -6.45 -14.00
C LEU A 189 9.54 -7.66 -14.52
N ALA A 190 8.42 -7.43 -15.19
CA ALA A 190 7.58 -8.52 -15.70
C ALA A 190 8.16 -9.19 -16.96
N GLY A 191 8.73 -8.41 -17.88
CA GLY A 191 9.21 -8.91 -19.17
C GLY A 191 10.62 -9.49 -19.14
N ILE A 192 11.52 -8.97 -18.28
CA ILE A 192 12.93 -9.32 -18.28
C ILE A 192 13.35 -9.99 -16.97
N CYS A 193 12.88 -9.50 -15.81
CA CYS A 193 13.32 -9.99 -14.51
C CYS A 193 12.57 -11.22 -14.01
N HIS A 194 11.67 -11.81 -14.81
CA HIS A 194 10.83 -12.94 -14.39
C HIS A 194 10.11 -12.68 -13.07
N SER A 195 9.56 -11.48 -12.91
CA SER A 195 8.86 -11.08 -11.71
C SER A 195 7.39 -10.79 -11.99
N SER A 196 6.53 -10.99 -11.01
CA SER A 196 5.15 -10.53 -11.10
C SER A 196 5.01 -9.19 -10.40
N THR A 197 4.38 -8.22 -11.07
CA THR A 197 4.04 -6.92 -10.50
C THR A 197 2.54 -6.84 -10.25
N ILE A 198 2.14 -6.33 -9.10
CA ILE A 198 0.74 -6.17 -8.71
C ILE A 198 0.50 -4.70 -8.38
N ARG A 199 -0.36 -4.04 -9.13
CA ARG A 199 -0.84 -2.69 -8.80
C ARG A 199 -2.10 -2.77 -7.95
N CYS A 200 -2.03 -2.26 -6.72
CA CYS A 200 -3.17 -2.17 -5.81
C CYS A 200 -3.69 -0.73 -5.75
N THR A 201 -4.98 -0.55 -5.99
CA THR A 201 -5.63 0.77 -5.90
C THR A 201 -7.07 0.67 -5.41
N ALA A 202 -7.56 1.71 -4.76
CA ALA A 202 -8.98 1.87 -4.43
C ALA A 202 -9.74 2.64 -5.51
N THR A 203 -9.02 3.38 -6.36
CA THR A 203 -9.57 4.10 -7.50
C THR A 203 -8.89 3.57 -8.74
N PRO A 204 -9.62 3.04 -9.74
CA PRO A 204 -9.00 2.69 -10.99
C PRO A 204 -8.27 3.92 -11.52
N PRO A 205 -7.00 3.83 -11.89
CA PRO A 205 -6.34 4.93 -12.57
C PRO A 205 -7.18 5.23 -13.82
N GLU A 206 -7.54 6.51 -14.00
CA GLU A 206 -7.95 6.95 -15.34
C GLU A 206 -6.81 6.53 -16.25
N THR A 207 -7.11 5.68 -17.22
CA THR A 207 -6.12 5.21 -18.18
C THR A 207 -5.47 6.44 -18.77
N ALA A 208 -4.20 6.67 -18.39
CA ALA A 208 -3.42 7.70 -19.05
C ALA A 208 -3.53 7.41 -20.53
N THR A 209 -4.06 8.36 -21.27
CA THR A 209 -4.21 8.27 -22.72
C THR A 209 -2.87 7.79 -23.27
N GLU A 210 -2.89 6.61 -23.86
CA GLU A 210 -1.72 6.01 -24.47
C GLU A 210 -1.17 7.05 -25.46
N ASP A 211 -0.01 7.60 -25.15
CA ASP A 211 0.73 8.45 -26.10
C ASP A 211 1.25 7.67 -27.32
N GLY A 212 0.67 6.52 -27.60
CA GLY A 212 0.90 5.71 -28.78
C GLY A 212 2.35 5.29 -29.07
N THR A 213 3.31 5.70 -28.23
CA THR A 213 4.74 5.56 -28.50
C THR A 213 5.39 4.31 -27.93
N HIS A 214 4.75 3.64 -26.96
CA HIS A 214 5.29 2.41 -26.36
C HIS A 214 4.16 1.41 -26.05
N ALA A 215 4.30 0.19 -26.57
CA ALA A 215 3.41 -0.92 -26.22
C ALA A 215 3.79 -1.39 -24.81
N HIS A 216 2.94 -1.12 -23.83
CA HIS A 216 3.09 -1.68 -22.48
C HIS A 216 2.58 -3.13 -22.43
N LEU A 217 3.16 -3.96 -21.55
CA LEU A 217 2.66 -5.29 -21.30
C LEU A 217 1.25 -5.22 -20.71
N ILE A 218 0.38 -6.10 -21.19
CA ILE A 218 -1.02 -6.15 -20.75
C ILE A 218 -1.08 -6.57 -19.28
N GLU A 219 -1.90 -5.87 -18.52
CA GLU A 219 -2.20 -6.22 -17.12
C GLU A 219 -3.39 -7.18 -17.05
N THR A 220 -3.27 -8.14 -16.16
CA THR A 220 -4.35 -9.11 -15.87
C THR A 220 -5.04 -8.69 -14.57
N PRO A 221 -6.36 -8.50 -14.54
CA PRO A 221 -7.06 -8.25 -13.29
C PRO A 221 -7.05 -9.51 -12.42
N ILE A 222 -6.71 -9.36 -11.13
CA ILE A 222 -6.81 -10.45 -10.15
C ILE A 222 -8.28 -10.77 -9.88
N ILE A 223 -9.12 -9.74 -9.81
CA ILE A 223 -10.57 -9.83 -9.67
C ILE A 223 -11.19 -9.17 -10.90
N PRO A 224 -11.69 -9.94 -11.87
CA PRO A 224 -12.23 -9.39 -13.12
C PRO A 224 -13.46 -8.50 -12.92
N ASP A 225 -14.37 -8.88 -12.02
CA ASP A 225 -15.60 -8.13 -11.71
C ASP A 225 -15.45 -7.38 -10.37
N SER A 226 -14.51 -6.46 -10.30
CA SER A 226 -14.32 -5.66 -9.11
C SER A 226 -15.46 -4.66 -8.84
N GLN A 227 -16.23 -4.25 -9.87
CA GLN A 227 -17.32 -3.29 -9.72
C GLN A 227 -18.41 -3.79 -8.77
N ALA A 228 -18.74 -5.07 -8.81
CA ALA A 228 -19.71 -5.69 -7.92
C ALA A 228 -19.34 -5.47 -6.44
N TYR A 229 -18.04 -5.50 -6.11
CA TYR A 229 -17.56 -5.21 -4.75
C TYR A 229 -17.65 -3.74 -4.40
N PHE A 230 -17.42 -2.82 -5.34
CA PHE A 230 -17.63 -1.39 -5.08
C PHE A 230 -19.11 -1.11 -4.80
N ASP A 231 -20.02 -1.73 -5.51
CA ASP A 231 -21.46 -1.57 -5.31
C ASP A 231 -21.90 -2.13 -3.94
N GLN A 232 -21.40 -3.32 -3.55
CA GLN A 232 -21.65 -3.87 -2.22
C GLN A 232 -21.08 -2.97 -1.11
N PHE A 233 -19.84 -2.48 -1.26
CA PHE A 233 -19.22 -1.61 -0.24
C PHE A 233 -19.85 -0.22 -0.18
N SER A 234 -20.49 0.26 -1.25
CA SER A 234 -21.24 1.51 -1.23
C SER A 234 -22.41 1.48 -0.23
N GLN A 235 -23.01 0.30 0.00
CA GLN A 235 -24.09 0.11 0.97
C GLN A 235 -23.62 0.23 2.43
N PHE A 236 -22.30 0.08 2.68
CA PHE A 236 -21.70 0.23 4.01
C PHE A 236 -21.12 1.63 4.25
N ARG A 237 -21.31 2.58 3.32
CA ARG A 237 -20.87 3.96 3.50
C ARG A 237 -21.64 4.62 4.62
N GLN A 238 -20.91 5.13 5.62
CA GLN A 238 -21.48 5.88 6.74
C GLN A 238 -21.38 7.40 6.53
N CYS A 239 -20.96 7.86 5.36
CA CYS A 239 -20.80 9.28 5.06
C CYS A 239 -21.47 9.64 3.73
N GLU A 240 -22.09 10.81 3.71
CA GLU A 240 -22.55 11.48 2.51
C GLU A 240 -21.45 12.38 1.97
N VAL A 241 -21.16 12.29 0.68
CA VAL A 241 -20.21 13.18 0.02
C VAL A 241 -20.99 14.32 -0.61
N VAL A 242 -20.87 15.51 -0.02
CA VAL A 242 -21.46 16.74 -0.56
C VAL A 242 -20.35 17.52 -1.27
N CYS A 243 -20.51 17.76 -2.58
CA CYS A 243 -19.57 18.53 -3.37
C CYS A 243 -20.17 19.91 -3.68
N GLU A 244 -19.70 20.94 -2.98
CA GLU A 244 -20.09 22.33 -3.20
C GLU A 244 -19.20 23.04 -4.24
N ARG A 245 -18.61 22.32 -5.16
CA ARG A 245 -17.67 22.86 -6.14
C ARG A 245 -18.41 23.67 -7.22
N LYS A 246 -18.29 24.99 -7.14
CA LYS A 246 -18.52 25.86 -8.30
C LYS A 246 -17.15 26.37 -8.78
N PRO A 247 -16.81 26.27 -10.07
CA PRO A 247 -15.49 26.65 -10.61
C PRO A 247 -15.08 28.10 -10.35
N SER A 248 -16.02 28.97 -10.00
CA SER A 248 -15.80 30.41 -9.81
C SER A 248 -15.73 30.87 -8.34
N ASN A 249 -15.85 29.97 -7.36
CA ASN A 249 -15.91 30.36 -5.94
C ASN A 249 -14.71 29.79 -5.18
N TYR A 250 -13.64 30.56 -5.10
CA TYR A 250 -12.60 30.32 -4.09
C TYR A 250 -13.19 30.71 -2.72
N TRP A 251 -13.12 29.79 -1.77
CA TRP A 251 -13.49 30.08 -0.40
C TRP A 251 -12.44 30.99 0.23
N THR A 252 -12.88 32.13 0.80
CA THR A 252 -12.00 32.92 1.67
C THR A 252 -11.80 32.19 3.00
N VAL A 253 -10.76 32.57 3.73
CA VAL A 253 -10.47 31.99 5.05
C VAL A 253 -11.65 32.16 5.99
N GLU A 254 -12.28 33.34 5.98
CA GLU A 254 -13.44 33.69 6.81
C GLU A 254 -14.63 32.79 6.47
N LYS A 255 -14.96 32.67 5.20
CA LYS A 255 -16.06 31.82 4.74
C LYS A 255 -15.87 30.34 5.09
N MET A 256 -14.63 29.84 5.00
CA MET A 256 -14.31 28.48 5.38
C MET A 256 -14.40 28.29 6.90
N ARG A 257 -13.91 29.26 7.68
CA ARG A 257 -14.04 29.25 9.15
C ARG A 257 -15.51 29.17 9.57
N ASP A 258 -16.33 30.04 9.03
CA ASP A 258 -17.75 30.13 9.39
C ASP A 258 -18.48 28.83 9.04
N PHE A 259 -18.20 28.24 7.87
CA PHE A 259 -18.72 26.93 7.48
C PHE A 259 -18.28 25.81 8.44
N ILE A 260 -17.01 25.76 8.81
CA ILE A 260 -16.49 24.74 9.73
C ILE A 260 -17.15 24.90 11.11
N MET A 261 -17.27 26.11 11.61
CA MET A 261 -17.92 26.38 12.90
C MET A 261 -19.40 25.97 12.89
N GLU A 262 -20.10 26.23 11.80
CA GLU A 262 -21.49 25.80 11.60
C GLU A 262 -21.61 24.27 11.59
N GLN A 263 -20.76 23.57 10.82
CA GLN A 263 -20.77 22.10 10.77
C GLN A 263 -20.40 21.48 12.14
N ALA A 264 -19.39 22.02 12.82
CA ALA A 264 -18.97 21.55 14.14
C ALA A 264 -20.08 21.73 15.19
N SER A 265 -20.79 22.83 15.14
CA SER A 265 -21.90 23.13 16.09
C SER A 265 -23.13 22.28 15.80
N SER A 266 -23.42 21.98 14.54
CA SER A 266 -24.66 21.27 14.13
C SER A 266 -24.49 19.77 14.00
N LYS A 267 -23.32 19.27 13.60
CA LYS A 267 -23.07 17.85 13.27
C LYS A 267 -22.02 17.17 14.16
N GLY A 268 -21.31 17.93 15.02
CA GLY A 268 -20.32 17.41 15.95
C GLY A 268 -18.88 17.50 15.45
N PRO A 269 -17.96 16.61 15.90
CA PRO A 269 -16.53 16.72 15.61
C PRO A 269 -16.25 16.81 14.11
N THR A 270 -15.48 17.82 13.71
CA THR A 270 -15.19 18.12 12.30
C THR A 270 -13.69 17.98 12.01
N LEU A 271 -13.32 17.17 11.02
CA LEU A 271 -11.96 17.06 10.50
C LEU A 271 -11.80 17.92 9.26
N VAL A 272 -10.82 18.83 9.27
CA VAL A 272 -10.50 19.69 8.13
C VAL A 272 -9.17 19.25 7.53
N ILE A 273 -9.18 18.89 6.25
CA ILE A 273 -7.98 18.49 5.51
C ILE A 273 -7.67 19.57 4.48
N VAL A 274 -6.46 20.14 4.54
CA VAL A 274 -5.96 21.13 3.61
C VAL A 274 -4.69 20.65 2.94
N ASN A 275 -4.47 21.06 1.70
CA ASN A 275 -3.31 20.63 0.91
C ASN A 275 -2.11 21.59 0.96
N THR A 276 -2.16 22.65 1.78
CA THR A 276 -1.08 23.64 1.92
C THR A 276 -0.62 23.74 3.37
N LYS A 277 0.73 23.82 3.55
CA LYS A 277 1.33 24.05 4.87
C LYS A 277 1.19 25.50 5.37
N ASN A 278 0.87 26.43 4.48
CA ASN A 278 0.79 27.87 4.76
C ASN A 278 -0.65 28.30 5.10
N TRP A 279 -1.40 27.43 5.77
CA TRP A 279 -2.66 27.84 6.37
C TRP A 279 -2.41 28.86 7.48
N PRO A 280 -3.25 29.91 7.65
CA PRO A 280 -2.98 30.98 8.60
C PRO A 280 -2.71 30.43 10.01
N PRO A 281 -1.62 30.85 10.67
CA PRO A 281 -1.21 30.35 11.98
C PRO A 281 -2.16 30.73 13.13
N ASN A 282 -3.17 31.55 12.88
CA ASN A 282 -4.11 32.09 13.88
C ASN A 282 -5.50 31.45 13.77
N TRP A 283 -5.60 30.17 13.49
CA TRP A 283 -6.86 29.47 13.65
C TRP A 283 -7.23 29.44 15.14
N PRO A 284 -8.40 29.93 15.56
CA PRO A 284 -8.80 29.80 16.96
C PRO A 284 -8.87 28.33 17.31
N ALA A 285 -8.14 27.92 18.35
CA ALA A 285 -8.31 26.60 18.93
C ALA A 285 -9.80 26.39 19.28
N PRO A 286 -10.34 25.18 19.08
CA PRO A 286 -11.70 24.91 19.51
C PRO A 286 -11.82 25.29 20.98
N ALA A 287 -12.79 26.13 21.31
CA ALA A 287 -13.10 26.48 22.67
C ALA A 287 -13.41 25.18 23.43
N GLY A 288 -12.60 24.89 24.41
CA GLY A 288 -12.56 23.82 25.37
C GLY A 288 -13.60 22.70 25.32
N THR A 289 -13.06 21.50 25.37
CA THR A 289 -13.70 20.37 26.08
C THR A 289 -13.26 20.38 27.52
#